data_b23a52d788789e0fa65da85616b32b8d
#
_entry.id   b23a52d788789e0fa65da85616b32b8d
#
_cell.length_a   1.000
_cell.length_b   1.000
_cell.length_c   1.000
_cell.angle_alpha   90.00
_cell.angle_beta   90.00
_cell.angle_gamma   90.00
#
_symmetry.space_group_name_H-M   'P 1'
#
loop_
_entity.id
_entity.type
_entity.pdbx_description
1 polymer ?
#
loop_
_entity_poly.entity_id
_entity_poly.type
_entity_poly.pdbx_seq_one_letter_code
_entity_poly.pdbx_strand_id
1 'polypeptide(L)'
;MTRPKILVLFAQEWDRLALAEPALADRYDFVHAGFDLFRFPENARLLSFDVRRYIDRVAGLARRRGVAAVISPHEQFGTLIAAEVARRLALPGADPRAVLRAQHKYYARAAMAELIPDAVPRFGVLPFDLRDARQVPLPFPFFVKPVKATFSVLARRVDSFGELRRHLRFGRFERLIAERLIRPFDDLLASYPEFAIDAHHCVAEELIDGIQVNVDGFANQGSLRILGIVDEVMYPGTMAFNRFEYPSSLPQAVQARLAGIAERAMQAVGFDHGLFNVELCYDPLADAIKV
;
A
#
# COMPACT_ATOMS: atom_id res chain seq x y z
N MET A 1 16.48 23.42 24.46
CA MET A 1 15.16 23.21 23.80
C MET A 1 14.76 21.75 23.99
N THR A 2 13.52 21.47 24.37
CA THR A 2 13.02 20.08 24.45
C THR A 2 12.88 19.51 23.02
N ARG A 3 13.37 18.29 22.81
CA ARG A 3 13.26 17.62 21.51
C ARG A 3 11.79 17.37 21.16
N PRO A 4 11.36 17.56 19.88
CA PRO A 4 10.02 17.21 19.46
C PRO A 4 9.78 15.71 19.63
N LYS A 5 8.59 15.34 20.12
CA LYS A 5 8.21 13.95 20.32
C LYS A 5 7.48 13.43 19.09
N ILE A 6 7.89 12.27 18.60
CA ILE A 6 7.29 11.59 17.47
C ILE A 6 6.64 10.28 17.96
N LEU A 7 5.37 10.10 17.71
CA LEU A 7 4.70 8.83 18.00
C LEU A 7 4.88 7.87 16.82
N VAL A 8 5.46 6.71 17.09
CA VAL A 8 5.73 5.65 16.11
C VAL A 8 4.79 4.47 16.37
N LEU A 9 3.98 4.12 15.37
CA LEU A 9 3.00 3.06 15.47
C LEU A 9 3.50 1.78 14.78
N PHE A 10 3.33 0.64 15.45
CA PHE A 10 3.66 -0.70 14.92
C PHE A 10 5.11 -0.85 14.44
N ALA A 11 6.04 -0.19 15.12
CA ALA A 11 7.46 -0.31 14.82
C ALA A 11 7.97 -1.72 15.12
N GLN A 12 8.69 -2.29 14.17
CA GLN A 12 9.43 -3.54 14.29
C GLN A 12 10.81 -3.31 14.92
N GLU A 13 11.57 -4.37 15.13
CA GLU A 13 12.88 -4.27 15.78
C GLU A 13 13.87 -3.42 14.96
N TRP A 14 13.94 -3.65 13.65
CA TRP A 14 14.82 -2.87 12.77
C TRP A 14 14.41 -1.40 12.67
N ASP A 15 13.11 -1.07 12.73
CA ASP A 15 12.68 0.32 12.80
C ASP A 15 13.16 1.00 14.06
N ARG A 16 13.10 0.30 15.20
CA ARG A 16 13.59 0.81 16.48
C ARG A 16 15.10 1.03 16.46
N LEU A 17 15.85 0.13 15.82
CA LEU A 17 17.29 0.28 15.63
C LEU A 17 17.61 1.50 14.77
N ALA A 18 16.93 1.66 13.63
CA ALA A 18 17.10 2.82 12.76
C ALA A 18 16.75 4.16 13.48
N LEU A 19 15.67 4.18 14.25
CA LEU A 19 15.28 5.37 15.02
C LEU A 19 16.21 5.68 16.20
N ALA A 20 16.98 4.71 16.67
CA ALA A 20 17.99 4.88 17.72
C ALA A 20 19.32 5.45 17.20
N GLU A 21 19.51 5.56 15.88
CA GLU A 21 20.69 6.17 15.27
C GLU A 21 20.86 7.62 15.76
N PRO A 22 22.09 8.07 16.09
CA PRO A 22 22.36 9.41 16.63
C PRO A 22 21.77 10.54 15.78
N ALA A 23 21.79 10.39 14.46
CA ALA A 23 21.24 11.37 13.52
C ALA A 23 19.75 11.68 13.77
N LEU A 24 19.00 10.73 14.34
CA LEU A 24 17.58 10.85 14.66
C LEU A 24 17.36 11.01 16.17
N ALA A 25 18.01 10.18 16.99
CA ALA A 25 17.82 10.14 18.44
C ALA A 25 18.27 11.44 19.14
N ASP A 26 19.24 12.15 18.58
CA ASP A 26 19.68 13.46 19.12
C ASP A 26 18.71 14.61 18.80
N ARG A 27 17.83 14.41 17.79
CA ARG A 27 16.90 15.43 17.30
C ARG A 27 15.46 15.22 17.77
N TYR A 28 15.06 13.98 18.01
CA TYR A 28 13.69 13.61 18.31
C TYR A 28 13.60 12.65 19.49
N ASP A 29 12.50 12.74 20.24
CA ASP A 29 12.12 11.75 21.25
C ASP A 29 11.04 10.83 20.65
N PHE A 30 11.30 9.52 20.53
CA PHE A 30 10.37 8.57 19.97
C PHE A 30 9.50 7.92 21.05
N VAL A 31 8.18 7.98 20.87
CA VAL A 31 7.18 7.30 21.67
C VAL A 31 6.60 6.16 20.86
N HIS A 32 6.71 4.93 21.33
CA HIS A 32 6.22 3.76 20.58
C HIS A 32 4.86 3.31 21.09
N ALA A 33 3.98 2.90 20.15
CA ALA A 33 2.69 2.28 20.42
C ALA A 33 2.35 1.22 19.36
N GLY A 34 1.61 0.21 19.74
CA GLY A 34 1.23 -0.90 18.88
C GLY A 34 1.89 -2.20 19.28
N PHE A 35 2.04 -3.09 18.33
CA PHE A 35 2.65 -4.40 18.46
C PHE A 35 3.29 -4.80 17.12
N ASP A 36 4.22 -5.75 17.15
CA ASP A 36 4.83 -6.26 15.94
C ASP A 36 3.88 -7.23 15.24
N LEU A 37 3.48 -6.89 14.00
CA LEU A 37 2.52 -7.66 13.22
C LEU A 37 3.10 -8.93 12.61
N PHE A 38 4.41 -9.07 12.59
CA PHE A 38 5.11 -10.24 12.03
C PHE A 38 5.73 -11.14 13.10
N ARG A 39 5.75 -10.69 14.36
CA ARG A 39 6.36 -11.45 15.47
C ARG A 39 5.32 -12.15 16.32
N PHE A 40 5.43 -13.48 16.43
CA PHE A 40 4.66 -14.26 17.41
C PHE A 40 5.27 -14.09 18.83
N PRO A 41 4.46 -13.96 19.91
CA PRO A 41 2.98 -14.00 19.96
C PRO A 41 2.30 -12.63 19.76
N GLU A 42 3.02 -11.57 19.49
CA GLU A 42 2.45 -10.21 19.41
C GLU A 42 1.39 -10.07 18.32
N ASN A 43 1.60 -10.72 17.18
CA ASN A 43 0.68 -10.72 16.05
C ASN A 43 -0.67 -11.40 16.37
N ALA A 44 -0.76 -12.25 17.41
CA ALA A 44 -2.02 -12.82 17.86
C ALA A 44 -3.02 -11.75 18.34
N ARG A 45 -2.52 -10.55 18.72
CA ARG A 45 -3.38 -9.40 19.07
C ARG A 45 -4.29 -8.96 17.92
N LEU A 46 -3.93 -9.28 16.68
CA LEU A 46 -4.74 -8.98 15.51
C LEU A 46 -6.11 -9.67 15.55
N LEU A 47 -6.21 -10.84 16.20
CA LEU A 47 -7.46 -11.61 16.32
C LEU A 47 -8.56 -10.82 17.05
N SER A 48 -8.18 -9.93 17.98
CA SER A 48 -9.11 -9.11 18.77
C SER A 48 -8.90 -7.61 18.56
N PHE A 49 -8.21 -7.23 17.46
CA PHE A 49 -7.85 -5.85 17.20
C PHE A 49 -9.07 -5.04 16.75
N ASP A 50 -9.40 -4.01 17.54
CA ASP A 50 -10.41 -3.00 17.21
C ASP A 50 -9.68 -1.71 16.82
N VAL A 51 -9.70 -1.37 15.56
CA VAL A 51 -8.98 -0.24 15.00
C VAL A 51 -9.50 1.09 15.53
N ARG A 52 -10.81 1.24 15.72
CA ARG A 52 -11.43 2.50 16.18
C ARG A 52 -11.04 2.79 17.64
N ARG A 53 -11.18 1.78 18.52
CA ARG A 53 -10.73 1.87 19.92
C ARG A 53 -9.22 2.09 20.03
N TYR A 54 -8.45 1.49 19.12
CA TYR A 54 -7.01 1.69 19.09
C TYR A 54 -6.66 3.14 18.73
N ILE A 55 -7.29 3.73 17.72
CA ILE A 55 -7.11 5.13 17.33
C ILE A 55 -7.47 6.08 18.49
N ASP A 56 -8.59 5.85 19.17
CA ASP A 56 -9.01 6.67 20.31
C ASP A 56 -7.97 6.65 21.44
N ARG A 57 -7.46 5.46 21.77
CA ARG A 57 -6.41 5.27 22.79
C ARG A 57 -5.11 5.95 22.40
N VAL A 58 -4.70 5.80 21.14
CA VAL A 58 -3.42 6.37 20.64
C VAL A 58 -3.52 7.87 20.50
N ALA A 59 -4.64 8.42 20.05
CA ALA A 59 -4.86 9.86 20.02
C ALA A 59 -4.82 10.47 21.44
N GLY A 60 -5.41 9.79 22.43
CA GLY A 60 -5.30 10.17 23.83
C GLY A 60 -3.87 10.14 24.36
N LEU A 61 -3.09 9.12 24.01
CA LEU A 61 -1.67 9.02 24.34
C LEU A 61 -0.87 10.17 23.72
N ALA A 62 -1.06 10.40 22.43
CA ALA A 62 -0.38 11.46 21.67
C ALA A 62 -0.62 12.84 22.29
N ARG A 63 -1.88 13.14 22.64
CA ARG A 63 -2.26 14.41 23.28
C ARG A 63 -1.58 14.57 24.65
N ARG A 64 -1.64 13.54 25.52
CA ARG A 64 -1.01 13.58 26.85
C ARG A 64 0.51 13.73 26.79
N ARG A 65 1.15 13.14 25.78
CA ARG A 65 2.62 13.21 25.62
C ARG A 65 3.07 14.45 24.88
N GLY A 66 2.16 15.24 24.30
CA GLY A 66 2.48 16.42 23.51
C GLY A 66 3.33 16.07 22.29
N VAL A 67 2.91 15.05 21.49
CA VAL A 67 3.65 14.67 20.30
C VAL A 67 3.46 15.69 19.18
N ALA A 68 4.51 15.89 18.39
CA ALA A 68 4.52 16.82 17.25
C ALA A 68 4.16 16.14 15.92
N ALA A 69 4.30 14.82 15.84
CA ALA A 69 3.95 14.06 14.64
C ALA A 69 3.62 12.59 14.99
N VAL A 70 2.91 11.92 14.08
CA VAL A 70 2.60 10.49 14.16
C VAL A 70 3.03 9.83 12.86
N ILE A 71 3.81 8.76 12.97
CA ILE A 71 4.30 7.99 11.82
C ILE A 71 4.06 6.49 12.04
N SER A 72 4.05 5.73 10.97
CA SER A 72 4.08 4.27 11.01
C SER A 72 4.94 3.74 9.86
N PRO A 73 5.90 2.87 10.14
CA PRO A 73 6.63 2.15 9.09
C PRO A 73 5.81 0.99 8.51
N HIS A 74 4.65 0.68 9.09
CA HIS A 74 3.82 -0.45 8.71
C HIS A 74 2.76 -0.05 7.67
N GLU A 75 2.88 -0.56 6.44
CA GLU A 75 2.05 -0.18 5.29
C GLU A 75 0.62 -0.76 5.28
N GLN A 76 0.34 -1.85 6.02
CA GLN A 76 -0.96 -2.53 5.94
C GLN A 76 -2.12 -1.61 6.35
N PHE A 77 -2.15 -1.25 7.63
CA PHE A 77 -3.11 -0.33 8.21
C PHE A 77 -2.47 0.69 9.15
N GLY A 78 -1.18 0.53 9.45
CA GLY A 78 -0.46 1.40 10.37
C GLY A 78 -0.34 2.83 9.85
N THR A 79 0.00 3.02 8.57
CA THR A 79 0.04 4.34 7.91
C THR A 79 -1.32 5.01 7.91
N LEU A 80 -2.41 4.26 7.64
CA LEU A 80 -3.77 4.77 7.69
C LEU A 80 -4.17 5.20 9.11
N ILE A 81 -3.82 4.41 10.12
CA ILE A 81 -4.04 4.77 11.53
C ILE A 81 -3.23 6.03 11.90
N ALA A 82 -1.97 6.13 11.47
CA ALA A 82 -1.15 7.31 11.71
C ALA A 82 -1.78 8.56 11.10
N ALA A 83 -2.27 8.47 9.86
CA ALA A 83 -2.98 9.56 9.18
C ALA A 83 -4.26 9.97 9.93
N GLU A 84 -5.07 8.99 10.39
CA GLU A 84 -6.28 9.26 11.18
C GLU A 84 -5.97 9.95 12.51
N VAL A 85 -4.92 9.53 13.21
CA VAL A 85 -4.52 10.16 14.47
C VAL A 85 -3.99 11.56 14.22
N ALA A 86 -3.16 11.76 13.20
CA ALA A 86 -2.64 13.07 12.82
C ALA A 86 -3.79 14.03 12.49
N ARG A 87 -4.75 13.61 11.66
CA ARG A 87 -5.95 14.41 11.32
C ARG A 87 -6.75 14.81 12.54
N ARG A 88 -7.02 13.87 13.48
CA ARG A 88 -7.79 14.13 14.72
C ARG A 88 -7.11 15.12 15.66
N LEU A 89 -5.79 15.22 15.57
CA LEU A 89 -4.98 16.08 16.43
C LEU A 89 -4.51 17.35 15.74
N ALA A 90 -4.91 17.57 14.49
CA ALA A 90 -4.43 18.64 13.62
C ALA A 90 -2.87 18.69 13.53
N LEU A 91 -2.25 17.51 13.47
CA LEU A 91 -0.81 17.34 13.27
C LEU A 91 -0.51 17.18 11.77
N PRO A 92 0.72 17.50 11.33
CA PRO A 92 1.16 17.20 9.97
C PRO A 92 1.05 15.70 9.67
N GLY A 93 0.58 15.37 8.47
CA GLY A 93 0.41 13.99 8.02
C GLY A 93 -0.43 13.92 6.74
N ALA A 94 -0.44 12.77 6.08
CA ALA A 94 -1.25 12.53 4.90
C ALA A 94 -2.75 12.59 5.21
N ASP A 95 -3.57 13.00 4.23
CA ASP A 95 -5.02 12.83 4.32
C ASP A 95 -5.34 11.31 4.35
N PRO A 96 -6.11 10.82 5.33
CA PRO A 96 -6.56 9.43 5.34
C PRO A 96 -7.24 8.97 4.05
N ARG A 97 -7.94 9.86 3.34
CA ARG A 97 -8.57 9.57 2.04
C ARG A 97 -7.54 9.27 0.96
N ALA A 98 -6.43 10.02 0.95
CA ALA A 98 -5.32 9.77 0.02
C ALA A 98 -4.65 8.43 0.31
N VAL A 99 -4.43 8.10 1.59
CA VAL A 99 -3.88 6.80 2.01
C VAL A 99 -4.82 5.66 1.63
N LEU A 100 -6.12 5.78 1.88
CA LEU A 100 -7.14 4.80 1.48
C LEU A 100 -7.13 4.58 -0.03
N ARG A 101 -7.13 5.67 -0.81
CA ARG A 101 -7.12 5.62 -2.28
C ARG A 101 -5.85 4.96 -2.80
N ALA A 102 -4.69 5.30 -2.26
CA ALA A 102 -3.41 4.71 -2.66
C ALA A 102 -3.33 3.21 -2.32
N GLN A 103 -3.84 2.81 -1.16
CA GLN A 103 -3.75 1.42 -0.69
C GLN A 103 -4.84 0.50 -1.22
N HIS A 104 -5.94 1.02 -1.75
CA HIS A 104 -7.02 0.24 -2.37
C HIS A 104 -6.82 0.18 -3.88
N LYS A 105 -6.31 -0.93 -4.39
CA LYS A 105 -5.85 -1.07 -5.78
C LYS A 105 -6.86 -0.59 -6.84
N TYR A 106 -8.15 -0.86 -6.64
CA TYR A 106 -9.19 -0.35 -7.56
C TYR A 106 -9.25 1.17 -7.56
N TYR A 107 -9.31 1.81 -6.38
CA TYR A 107 -9.38 3.27 -6.30
C TYR A 107 -8.10 3.96 -6.75
N ALA A 108 -6.94 3.34 -6.50
CA ALA A 108 -5.68 3.81 -7.05
C ALA A 108 -5.72 3.82 -8.58
N ARG A 109 -6.14 2.72 -9.21
CA ARG A 109 -6.28 2.62 -10.67
C ARG A 109 -7.29 3.64 -11.22
N ALA A 110 -8.45 3.78 -10.57
CA ALA A 110 -9.47 4.73 -10.99
C ALA A 110 -8.95 6.19 -10.97
N ALA A 111 -8.29 6.58 -9.88
CA ALA A 111 -7.70 7.92 -9.79
C ALA A 111 -6.57 8.15 -10.81
N MET A 112 -5.69 7.18 -10.98
CA MET A 112 -4.58 7.26 -11.94
C MET A 112 -5.08 7.30 -13.39
N ALA A 113 -6.17 6.61 -13.71
CA ALA A 113 -6.74 6.59 -15.06
C ALA A 113 -7.25 7.99 -15.51
N GLU A 114 -7.58 8.88 -14.58
CA GLU A 114 -7.96 10.25 -14.90
C GLU A 114 -6.76 11.12 -15.30
N LEU A 115 -5.59 10.89 -14.71
CA LEU A 115 -4.40 11.74 -14.90
C LEU A 115 -3.33 11.13 -15.81
N ILE A 116 -3.19 9.79 -15.79
CA ILE A 116 -2.18 9.04 -16.55
C ILE A 116 -2.80 7.82 -17.26
N PRO A 117 -3.86 7.98 -18.08
CA PRO A 117 -4.61 6.87 -18.68
C PRO A 117 -3.73 5.88 -19.45
N ASP A 118 -2.70 6.38 -20.15
CA ASP A 118 -1.79 5.55 -20.94
C ASP A 118 -0.90 4.63 -20.07
N ALA A 119 -0.65 5.01 -18.81
CA ALA A 119 0.13 4.21 -17.87
C ALA A 119 -0.72 3.24 -17.05
N VAL A 120 -2.05 3.35 -17.07
CA VAL A 120 -2.93 2.44 -16.32
C VAL A 120 -3.35 1.27 -17.20
N PRO A 121 -3.18 0.01 -16.72
CA PRO A 121 -3.71 -1.15 -17.42
C PRO A 121 -5.25 -1.11 -17.45
N ARG A 122 -5.87 -1.79 -18.40
CA ARG A 122 -7.33 -2.04 -18.34
C ARG A 122 -7.61 -2.81 -17.06
N PHE A 123 -8.61 -2.39 -16.31
CA PHE A 123 -8.92 -2.99 -15.01
C PHE A 123 -10.43 -3.01 -14.75
N GLY A 124 -10.82 -3.83 -13.77
CA GLY A 124 -12.18 -3.85 -13.27
C GLY A 124 -12.26 -4.59 -11.93
N VAL A 125 -13.36 -4.40 -11.20
CA VAL A 125 -13.55 -5.01 -9.89
C VAL A 125 -14.29 -6.34 -9.98
N LEU A 126 -13.95 -7.27 -9.10
CA LEU A 126 -14.55 -8.60 -8.96
C LEU A 126 -14.89 -8.86 -7.48
N PRO A 127 -16.10 -9.33 -7.14
CA PRO A 127 -16.40 -9.76 -5.78
C PRO A 127 -15.72 -11.10 -5.47
N PHE A 128 -15.37 -11.34 -4.20
CA PHE A 128 -14.83 -12.65 -3.77
C PHE A 128 -15.84 -13.79 -3.96
N ASP A 129 -17.14 -13.50 -3.88
CA ASP A 129 -18.21 -14.50 -4.05
C ASP A 129 -18.71 -14.62 -5.50
N LEU A 130 -17.82 -14.43 -6.47
CA LEU A 130 -18.09 -14.49 -7.90
C LEU A 130 -18.92 -15.74 -8.29
N ARG A 131 -20.09 -15.53 -8.90
CA ARG A 131 -21.04 -16.61 -9.24
C ARG A 131 -21.24 -16.77 -10.74
N ASP A 132 -21.13 -15.69 -11.50
CA ASP A 132 -21.49 -15.63 -12.91
C ASP A 132 -20.33 -15.08 -13.75
N ALA A 133 -20.07 -15.70 -14.90
CA ALA A 133 -19.06 -15.23 -15.86
C ALA A 133 -19.33 -13.80 -16.37
N ARG A 134 -20.59 -13.38 -16.37
CA ARG A 134 -20.98 -12.01 -16.76
C ARG A 134 -20.49 -10.91 -15.80
N GLN A 135 -20.07 -11.30 -14.59
CA GLN A 135 -19.48 -10.39 -13.61
C GLN A 135 -17.99 -10.14 -13.86
N VAL A 136 -17.39 -10.89 -14.81
CA VAL A 136 -15.95 -10.73 -15.14
C VAL A 136 -15.77 -9.52 -16.04
N PRO A 137 -14.98 -8.51 -15.61
CA PRO A 137 -14.90 -7.21 -16.30
C PRO A 137 -13.95 -7.23 -17.52
N LEU A 138 -13.10 -8.25 -17.65
CA LEU A 138 -12.08 -8.35 -18.70
C LEU A 138 -12.12 -9.71 -19.41
N PRO A 139 -11.73 -9.77 -20.69
CA PRO A 139 -11.53 -11.04 -21.36
C PRO A 139 -10.32 -11.79 -20.77
N PHE A 140 -10.38 -13.12 -20.73
CA PHE A 140 -9.22 -13.95 -20.38
C PHE A 140 -8.17 -13.95 -21.50
N PRO A 141 -6.87 -14.10 -21.16
CA PRO A 141 -6.31 -14.17 -19.81
C PRO A 141 -6.14 -12.77 -19.18
N PHE A 142 -6.19 -12.71 -17.84
CA PHE A 142 -5.91 -11.49 -17.09
C PHE A 142 -5.25 -11.79 -15.74
N PHE A 143 -4.74 -10.76 -15.08
CA PHE A 143 -4.19 -10.84 -13.73
C PHE A 143 -5.25 -10.49 -12.69
N VAL A 144 -5.36 -11.30 -11.64
CA VAL A 144 -6.28 -11.04 -10.52
C VAL A 144 -5.52 -10.93 -9.21
N LYS A 145 -5.87 -9.94 -8.41
CA LYS A 145 -5.31 -9.73 -7.06
C LYS A 145 -6.34 -9.06 -6.15
N PRO A 146 -6.31 -9.31 -4.81
CA PRO A 146 -7.18 -8.59 -3.89
C PRO A 146 -6.94 -7.09 -3.96
N VAL A 147 -8.01 -6.29 -3.82
CA VAL A 147 -7.91 -4.81 -3.81
C VAL A 147 -7.07 -4.30 -2.64
N LYS A 148 -7.04 -5.04 -1.52
CA LYS A 148 -6.19 -4.79 -0.36
C LYS A 148 -5.45 -6.06 0.02
N ALA A 149 -4.20 -6.16 -0.38
CA ALA A 149 -3.24 -7.19 0.05
C ALA A 149 -1.83 -6.71 -0.22
N THR A 150 -0.87 -7.28 0.52
CA THR A 150 0.57 -7.11 0.33
C THR A 150 1.23 -8.46 0.08
N PHE A 151 2.49 -8.47 -0.33
CA PHE A 151 3.29 -9.68 -0.58
C PHE A 151 2.71 -10.63 -1.64
N SER A 152 2.07 -10.09 -2.68
CA SER A 152 1.48 -10.86 -3.78
C SER A 152 0.50 -11.97 -3.33
N VAL A 153 -0.05 -11.86 -2.11
CA VAL A 153 -1.01 -12.85 -1.58
C VAL A 153 -2.23 -12.89 -2.49
N LEU A 154 -2.58 -14.09 -2.98
CA LEU A 154 -3.69 -14.34 -3.89
C LEU A 154 -3.60 -13.60 -5.24
N ALA A 155 -2.42 -13.13 -5.63
CA ALA A 155 -2.18 -12.49 -6.91
C ALA A 155 -1.74 -13.55 -7.94
N ARG A 156 -2.43 -13.64 -9.08
CA ARG A 156 -2.06 -14.58 -10.14
C ARG A 156 -2.71 -14.28 -11.49
N ARG A 157 -2.11 -14.81 -12.55
CA ARG A 157 -2.74 -14.93 -13.86
C ARG A 157 -3.84 -16.00 -13.82
N VAL A 158 -4.94 -15.74 -14.53
CA VAL A 158 -6.03 -16.66 -14.75
C VAL A 158 -6.37 -16.72 -16.24
N ASP A 159 -6.55 -17.93 -16.77
CA ASP A 159 -6.78 -18.15 -18.20
C ASP A 159 -8.24 -18.54 -18.52
N SER A 160 -9.06 -18.80 -17.51
CA SER A 160 -10.46 -19.15 -17.68
C SER A 160 -11.32 -18.84 -16.46
N PHE A 161 -12.65 -18.77 -16.68
CA PHE A 161 -13.62 -18.60 -15.60
C PHE A 161 -13.57 -19.75 -14.57
N GLY A 162 -13.35 -20.98 -15.03
CA GLY A 162 -13.21 -22.14 -14.14
C GLY A 162 -12.00 -22.03 -13.23
N GLU A 163 -10.89 -21.51 -13.74
CA GLU A 163 -9.67 -21.26 -12.96
C GLU A 163 -9.87 -20.12 -11.96
N LEU A 164 -10.44 -19.01 -12.41
CA LEU A 164 -10.78 -17.87 -11.53
C LEU A 164 -11.68 -18.32 -10.36
N ARG A 165 -12.74 -19.07 -10.64
CA ARG A 165 -13.62 -19.59 -9.57
C ARG A 165 -12.91 -20.52 -8.59
N ARG A 166 -11.98 -21.36 -9.03
CA ARG A 166 -11.17 -22.20 -8.13
C ARG A 166 -10.27 -21.35 -7.25
N HIS A 167 -9.67 -20.33 -7.85
CA HIS A 167 -8.77 -19.40 -7.14
C HIS A 167 -9.49 -18.59 -6.04
N LEU A 168 -10.72 -18.15 -6.28
CA LEU A 168 -11.51 -17.38 -5.31
C LEU A 168 -12.22 -18.27 -4.25
N ARG A 169 -12.04 -19.59 -4.31
CA ARG A 169 -12.55 -20.51 -3.27
C ARG A 169 -11.58 -20.63 -2.13
N PHE A 170 -11.71 -19.75 -1.15
CA PHE A 170 -10.91 -19.80 0.07
C PHE A 170 -11.45 -20.89 1.03
N GLY A 171 -10.54 -21.62 1.65
CA GLY A 171 -10.86 -22.45 2.80
C GLY A 171 -11.37 -21.61 3.98
N ARG A 172 -12.09 -22.23 4.93
CA ARG A 172 -12.65 -21.50 6.09
C ARG A 172 -11.56 -20.80 6.92
N PHE A 173 -10.40 -21.44 7.06
CA PHE A 173 -9.28 -20.90 7.82
C PHE A 173 -8.58 -19.76 7.07
N GLU A 174 -8.33 -19.93 5.77
CA GLU A 174 -7.75 -18.89 4.92
C GLU A 174 -8.63 -17.64 4.88
N ARG A 175 -9.95 -17.82 4.77
CA ARG A 175 -10.93 -16.73 4.84
C ARG A 175 -10.85 -16.00 6.18
N LEU A 176 -10.80 -16.73 7.30
CA LEU A 176 -10.70 -16.12 8.62
C LEU A 176 -9.44 -15.28 8.77
N ILE A 177 -8.28 -15.76 8.30
CA ILE A 177 -7.02 -15.01 8.35
C ILE A 177 -7.11 -13.77 7.46
N ALA A 178 -7.58 -13.93 6.22
CA ALA A 178 -7.72 -12.81 5.28
C ALA A 178 -8.66 -11.73 5.85
N GLU A 179 -9.81 -12.12 6.40
CA GLU A 179 -10.75 -11.21 7.05
C GLU A 179 -10.12 -10.45 8.22
N ARG A 180 -9.31 -11.10 9.05
CA ARG A 180 -8.65 -10.45 10.19
C ARG A 180 -7.57 -9.45 9.77
N LEU A 181 -6.86 -9.72 8.68
CA LEU A 181 -5.85 -8.81 8.14
C LEU A 181 -6.47 -7.59 7.43
N ILE A 182 -7.60 -7.80 6.74
CA ILE A 182 -8.29 -6.76 5.97
C ILE A 182 -9.18 -5.88 6.86
N ARG A 183 -9.79 -6.45 7.88
CA ARG A 183 -10.80 -5.80 8.73
C ARG A 183 -10.39 -4.41 9.24
N PRO A 184 -9.19 -4.17 9.79
CA PRO A 184 -8.81 -2.84 10.28
C PRO A 184 -8.83 -1.77 9.19
N PHE A 185 -8.47 -2.14 7.96
CA PHE A 185 -8.54 -1.26 6.79
C PHE A 185 -10.00 -1.00 6.39
N ASP A 186 -10.80 -2.06 6.32
CA ASP A 186 -12.20 -2.01 5.89
C ASP A 186 -13.07 -1.23 6.88
N ASP A 187 -12.88 -1.43 8.19
CA ASP A 187 -13.54 -0.67 9.24
C ASP A 187 -13.27 0.84 9.15
N LEU A 188 -12.09 1.24 8.68
CA LEU A 188 -11.76 2.65 8.43
C LEU A 188 -12.30 3.14 7.09
N LEU A 189 -12.21 2.34 6.03
CA LEU A 189 -12.77 2.64 4.72
C LEU A 189 -14.27 2.97 4.82
N ALA A 190 -15.01 2.19 5.59
CA ALA A 190 -16.44 2.39 5.84
C ALA A 190 -16.78 3.74 6.52
N SER A 191 -15.80 4.46 7.02
CA SER A 191 -16.00 5.82 7.59
C SER A 191 -16.00 6.89 6.52
N TYR A 192 -15.74 6.54 5.27
CA TYR A 192 -15.62 7.44 4.13
C TYR A 192 -16.58 7.01 3.01
N PRO A 193 -17.78 7.61 2.91
CA PRO A 193 -18.88 7.15 2.03
C PRO A 193 -18.54 7.21 0.54
N GLU A 194 -17.52 7.96 0.14
CA GLU A 194 -17.02 8.00 -1.23
C GLU A 194 -16.36 6.69 -1.69
N PHE A 195 -15.98 5.80 -0.76
CA PHE A 195 -15.40 4.49 -1.05
C PHE A 195 -16.48 3.40 -0.94
N ALA A 196 -17.27 3.23 -2.00
CA ALA A 196 -18.38 2.28 -2.02
C ALA A 196 -17.97 0.80 -2.17
N ILE A 197 -16.75 0.54 -2.68
CA ILE A 197 -16.20 -0.81 -2.86
C ILE A 197 -15.33 -1.11 -1.64
N ASP A 198 -15.74 -2.12 -0.88
CA ASP A 198 -15.01 -2.58 0.30
C ASP A 198 -13.76 -3.41 -0.06
N ALA A 199 -13.00 -3.80 0.95
CA ALA A 199 -11.78 -4.57 0.77
C ALA A 199 -12.01 -6.07 0.50
N HIS A 200 -13.27 -6.55 0.43
CA HIS A 200 -13.63 -7.92 0.09
C HIS A 200 -13.83 -8.14 -1.43
N HIS A 201 -13.05 -7.43 -2.21
CA HIS A 201 -13.04 -7.50 -3.67
C HIS A 201 -11.65 -7.82 -4.20
N CYS A 202 -11.60 -8.29 -5.44
CA CYS A 202 -10.39 -8.35 -6.26
C CYS A 202 -10.42 -7.27 -7.33
N VAL A 203 -9.26 -6.89 -7.82
CA VAL A 203 -9.11 -6.19 -9.08
C VAL A 203 -8.62 -7.19 -10.14
N ALA A 204 -9.27 -7.18 -11.30
CA ALA A 204 -8.79 -7.80 -12.53
C ALA A 204 -8.04 -6.74 -13.32
N GLU A 205 -6.86 -7.08 -13.83
CA GLU A 205 -6.03 -6.18 -14.64
C GLU A 205 -5.55 -6.92 -15.89
N GLU A 206 -5.42 -6.22 -17.01
CA GLU A 206 -4.75 -6.81 -18.17
C GLU A 206 -3.33 -7.24 -17.80
N LEU A 207 -2.84 -8.27 -18.49
CA LEU A 207 -1.47 -8.74 -18.27
C LEU A 207 -0.49 -7.66 -18.75
N ILE A 208 0.48 -7.40 -17.91
CA ILE A 208 1.57 -6.46 -18.20
C ILE A 208 2.84 -7.28 -18.35
N ASP A 209 3.51 -7.10 -19.48
CA ASP A 209 4.82 -7.68 -19.73
C ASP A 209 5.90 -6.61 -19.57
N GLY A 210 7.10 -7.00 -19.18
CA GLY A 210 8.23 -6.09 -19.09
C GLY A 210 9.09 -6.27 -17.85
N ILE A 211 9.92 -5.27 -17.60
CA ILE A 211 10.83 -5.18 -16.47
C ILE A 211 10.11 -4.45 -15.34
N GLN A 212 9.92 -5.13 -14.23
CA GLN A 212 9.28 -4.55 -13.04
C GLN A 212 10.30 -3.76 -12.22
N VAL A 213 9.89 -2.60 -11.75
CA VAL A 213 10.69 -1.70 -10.91
C VAL A 213 9.84 -1.06 -9.83
N ASN A 214 10.49 -0.69 -8.73
CA ASN A 214 9.92 0.19 -7.72
C ASN A 214 10.49 1.59 -7.85
N VAL A 215 9.63 2.60 -7.81
CA VAL A 215 10.03 4.00 -7.67
C VAL A 215 9.73 4.44 -6.25
N ASP A 216 10.77 4.66 -5.47
CA ASP A 216 10.70 5.13 -4.10
C ASP A 216 10.79 6.65 -4.03
N GLY A 217 9.98 7.25 -3.16
CA GLY A 217 9.97 8.69 -2.99
C GLY A 217 9.35 9.14 -1.68
N PHE A 218 9.30 10.44 -1.52
CA PHE A 218 8.56 11.06 -0.43
C PHE A 218 7.80 12.31 -0.88
N ALA A 219 6.70 12.59 -0.20
CA ALA A 219 5.91 13.79 -0.34
C ALA A 219 6.03 14.64 0.91
N ASN A 220 6.14 15.96 0.74
CA ASN A 220 6.07 16.93 1.83
C ASN A 220 5.29 18.15 1.35
N GLN A 221 4.10 18.36 1.92
CA GLN A 221 3.19 19.46 1.55
C GLN A 221 2.91 19.52 0.03
N GLY A 222 2.72 18.35 -0.57
CA GLY A 222 2.47 18.22 -2.01
C GLY A 222 3.71 18.30 -2.91
N SER A 223 4.89 18.66 -2.36
CA SER A 223 6.16 18.55 -3.08
C SER A 223 6.64 17.10 -3.08
N LEU A 224 6.79 16.52 -4.26
CA LEU A 224 7.23 15.14 -4.45
C LEU A 224 8.72 15.09 -4.76
N ARG A 225 9.41 14.12 -4.18
CA ARG A 225 10.82 13.82 -4.48
C ARG A 225 11.03 12.33 -4.64
N ILE A 226 11.61 11.95 -5.77
CA ILE A 226 12.07 10.58 -6.00
C ILE A 226 13.40 10.37 -5.28
N LEU A 227 13.50 9.30 -4.51
CA LEU A 227 14.71 8.87 -3.81
C LEU A 227 15.55 7.93 -4.67
N GLY A 228 14.88 7.07 -5.45
CA GLY A 228 15.54 6.13 -6.32
C GLY A 228 14.59 5.19 -7.04
N ILE A 229 15.17 4.42 -7.96
CA ILE A 229 14.48 3.37 -8.71
C ILE A 229 15.22 2.07 -8.46
N VAL A 230 14.47 1.05 -8.10
CA VAL A 230 14.96 -0.29 -7.72
C VAL A 230 14.44 -1.30 -8.73
N ASP A 231 15.34 -2.09 -9.33
CA ASP A 231 14.94 -3.17 -10.23
C ASP A 231 14.46 -4.38 -9.41
N GLU A 232 13.31 -4.93 -9.76
CA GLU A 232 12.73 -6.13 -9.16
C GLU A 232 13.05 -7.35 -10.03
N VAL A 233 14.08 -8.09 -9.65
CA VAL A 233 14.52 -9.27 -10.39
C VAL A 233 13.75 -10.50 -9.91
N MET A 234 12.98 -11.10 -10.83
CA MET A 234 12.21 -12.32 -10.56
C MET A 234 13.05 -13.58 -10.74
N TYR A 235 12.65 -14.69 -10.09
CA TYR A 235 13.14 -16.01 -10.47
C TYR A 235 12.65 -16.36 -11.88
N PRO A 236 13.50 -16.94 -12.74
CA PRO A 236 13.13 -17.26 -14.12
C PRO A 236 11.82 -18.07 -14.21
N GLY A 237 10.88 -17.59 -15.04
CA GLY A 237 9.60 -18.25 -15.26
C GLY A 237 8.61 -18.19 -14.10
N THR A 238 8.86 -17.36 -13.10
CA THR A 238 7.98 -17.17 -11.94
C THR A 238 7.67 -15.69 -11.71
N MET A 239 6.71 -15.41 -10.81
CA MET A 239 6.41 -14.08 -10.30
C MET A 239 6.95 -13.89 -8.87
N ALA A 240 7.87 -14.73 -8.43
CA ALA A 240 8.51 -14.62 -7.14
C ALA A 240 9.78 -13.76 -7.26
N PHE A 241 9.92 -12.80 -6.37
CA PHE A 241 11.12 -11.96 -6.30
C PHE A 241 12.33 -12.79 -5.90
N ASN A 242 13.41 -12.63 -6.67
CA ASN A 242 14.72 -13.18 -6.33
C ASN A 242 15.53 -12.16 -5.54
N ARG A 243 15.63 -10.92 -6.04
CA ARG A 243 16.36 -9.83 -5.42
C ARG A 243 15.90 -8.47 -5.91
N PHE A 244 16.27 -7.46 -5.17
CA PHE A 244 16.10 -6.05 -5.52
C PHE A 244 17.48 -5.45 -5.80
N GLU A 245 17.62 -4.75 -6.91
CA GLU A 245 18.89 -4.14 -7.34
C GLU A 245 18.78 -2.61 -7.37
N TYR A 246 19.70 -1.94 -6.68
CA TYR A 246 19.79 -0.49 -6.64
C TYR A 246 21.24 -0.04 -6.88
N PRO A 247 21.47 1.01 -7.68
CA PRO A 247 20.49 1.76 -8.50
C PRO A 247 19.98 0.92 -9.68
N SER A 248 18.84 1.33 -10.26
CA SER A 248 18.28 0.66 -11.44
C SER A 248 19.25 0.63 -12.62
N SER A 249 19.28 -0.50 -13.32
CA SER A 249 20.09 -0.71 -14.53
C SER A 249 19.44 -0.14 -15.81
N LEU A 250 18.18 0.31 -15.75
CA LEU A 250 17.48 0.88 -16.89
C LEU A 250 18.15 2.15 -17.43
N PRO A 251 18.02 2.47 -18.73
CA PRO A 251 18.52 3.71 -19.30
C PRO A 251 17.98 4.94 -18.58
N GLN A 252 18.79 5.97 -18.40
CA GLN A 252 18.43 7.19 -17.68
C GLN A 252 17.15 7.86 -18.23
N ALA A 253 16.94 7.83 -19.56
CA ALA A 253 15.74 8.36 -20.19
C ALA A 253 14.47 7.59 -19.75
N VAL A 254 14.57 6.26 -19.58
CA VAL A 254 13.47 5.41 -19.06
C VAL A 254 13.24 5.72 -17.59
N GLN A 255 14.32 5.81 -16.79
CA GLN A 255 14.21 6.17 -15.37
C GLN A 255 13.53 7.53 -15.16
N ALA A 256 13.82 8.52 -15.99
CA ALA A 256 13.16 9.84 -15.92
C ALA A 256 11.65 9.74 -16.22
N ARG A 257 11.23 8.89 -17.18
CA ARG A 257 9.81 8.63 -17.48
C ARG A 257 9.11 7.91 -16.33
N LEU A 258 9.76 6.89 -15.75
CA LEU A 258 9.26 6.17 -14.58
C LEU A 258 9.03 7.11 -13.40
N ALA A 259 10.01 7.97 -13.09
CA ALA A 259 9.90 8.98 -12.04
C ALA A 259 8.72 9.92 -12.29
N GLY A 260 8.55 10.45 -13.50
CA GLY A 260 7.45 11.33 -13.85
C GLY A 260 6.08 10.67 -13.76
N ILE A 261 5.98 9.37 -14.10
CA ILE A 261 4.73 8.60 -13.94
C ILE A 261 4.44 8.37 -12.45
N ALA A 262 5.44 8.02 -11.63
CA ALA A 262 5.28 7.84 -10.19
C ALA A 262 4.82 9.13 -9.49
N GLU A 263 5.39 10.29 -9.85
CA GLU A 263 4.95 11.59 -9.32
C GLU A 263 3.48 11.87 -9.68
N ARG A 264 3.09 11.67 -10.95
CA ARG A 264 1.70 11.85 -11.39
C ARG A 264 0.75 10.85 -10.74
N ALA A 265 1.19 9.62 -10.48
CA ALA A 265 0.42 8.62 -9.74
C ALA A 265 0.13 9.10 -8.31
N MET A 266 1.13 9.67 -7.61
CA MET A 266 0.93 10.22 -6.28
C MET A 266 0.04 11.46 -6.28
N GLN A 267 0.15 12.33 -7.28
CA GLN A 267 -0.76 13.45 -7.48
C GLN A 267 -2.21 12.98 -7.70
N ALA A 268 -2.41 11.94 -8.52
CA ALA A 268 -3.73 11.39 -8.82
C ALA A 268 -4.43 10.86 -7.56
N VAL A 269 -3.71 10.18 -6.67
CA VAL A 269 -4.29 9.69 -5.41
C VAL A 269 -4.38 10.79 -4.33
N GLY A 270 -3.79 11.97 -4.56
CA GLY A 270 -3.79 13.09 -3.62
C GLY A 270 -2.84 12.91 -2.44
N PHE A 271 -1.75 12.13 -2.61
CA PHE A 271 -0.79 11.88 -1.54
C PHE A 271 0.20 13.02 -1.40
N ASP A 272 0.21 13.67 -0.23
CA ASP A 272 0.92 14.94 0.00
C ASP A 272 1.93 14.90 1.16
N HIS A 273 1.91 13.86 2.00
CA HIS A 273 2.83 13.70 3.15
C HIS A 273 3.21 12.24 3.37
N GLY A 274 4.49 11.96 3.42
CA GLY A 274 5.03 10.65 3.80
C GLY A 274 5.88 10.00 2.72
N LEU A 275 6.36 8.80 3.00
CA LEU A 275 7.09 7.97 2.05
C LEU A 275 6.09 7.23 1.15
N PHE A 276 6.47 7.02 -0.09
CA PHE A 276 5.71 6.23 -1.04
C PHE A 276 6.60 5.32 -1.87
N ASN A 277 6.00 4.25 -2.36
CA ASN A 277 6.55 3.30 -3.30
C ASN A 277 5.53 3.07 -4.41
N VAL A 278 5.97 3.13 -5.66
CA VAL A 278 5.13 2.87 -6.84
C VAL A 278 5.75 1.77 -7.67
N GLU A 279 5.06 0.63 -7.76
CA GLU A 279 5.43 -0.46 -8.66
C GLU A 279 5.08 -0.09 -10.10
N LEU A 280 6.05 -0.19 -11.00
CA LEU A 280 5.93 0.11 -12.43
C LEU A 280 6.54 -1.01 -13.26
N CYS A 281 6.02 -1.19 -14.46
CA CYS A 281 6.56 -2.14 -15.42
C CYS A 281 6.92 -1.40 -16.72
N TYR A 282 8.16 -1.56 -17.18
CA TYR A 282 8.63 -1.05 -18.46
C TYR A 282 8.72 -2.15 -19.47
N ASP A 283 7.92 -2.07 -20.53
CA ASP A 283 8.00 -2.95 -21.69
C ASP A 283 8.98 -2.35 -22.72
N PRO A 284 10.18 -2.93 -22.90
CA PRO A 284 11.16 -2.42 -23.86
C PRO A 284 10.78 -2.67 -25.31
N LEU A 285 9.85 -3.61 -25.60
CA LEU A 285 9.42 -3.89 -26.98
C LEU A 285 8.37 -2.89 -27.45
N ALA A 286 7.45 -2.53 -26.58
CA ALA A 286 6.43 -1.52 -26.88
C ALA A 286 6.88 -0.09 -26.50
N ASP A 287 8.03 0.08 -25.86
CA ASP A 287 8.49 1.32 -25.20
C ASP A 287 7.42 1.96 -24.31
N ALA A 288 6.69 1.12 -23.59
CA ALA A 288 5.56 1.51 -22.76
C ALA A 288 5.84 1.30 -21.27
N ILE A 289 5.21 2.14 -20.43
CA ILE A 289 5.29 2.01 -18.98
C ILE A 289 3.87 1.85 -18.44
N LYS A 290 3.69 0.87 -17.54
CA LYS A 290 2.44 0.62 -16.84
C LYS A 290 2.66 0.65 -15.31
N VAL A 291 1.61 1.10 -14.58
CA VAL A 291 1.59 1.15 -13.10
C VAL A 291 1.11 -0.19 -12.55
#